data_224fd6bb5913517ef7c696844ab845d1
#
_entry.id   224fd6bb5913517ef7c696844ab845d1
#
_cell.length_a   1.000
_cell.length_b   1.000
_cell.length_c   1.000
_cell.angle_alpha   90.00
_cell.angle_beta   90.00
_cell.angle_gamma   90.00
#
_symmetry.space_group_name_H-M   'P 1'
#
loop_
_entity.id
_entity.type
_entity.pdbx_description
1 polymer ?
#
loop_
_entity_poly.entity_id
_entity_poly.type
_entity_poly.pdbx_seq_one_letter_code
_entity_poly.pdbx_strand_id
1 'polypeptide(L)'
;MDKFVTKRNDLLAEQVIKNLKSRQMEGHYVQTKEEALALALELIPEGSSISWGGSMSIKAIGLPEALHKGNYKVLDRDLCATPEEKAEMMHQAFNCDYFLASCNAISEDGILVNIDGSANRVAAISYGPENVLMIVGMNKIVRSAEDAYARAKYVAAPINGQRFEGLPCAKTGVCSNCKSPKSICCQTLITRFSHVPDRIKVILVNEELGF
;
A
#
# COMPACT_ATOMS: atom_id res chain seq x y z
N MET A 1 -19.87 11.67 -1.55
CA MET A 1 -20.30 10.45 -0.80
C MET A 1 -21.57 10.75 0.01
N ASP A 2 -22.44 9.76 0.26
CA ASP A 2 -23.63 9.92 1.11
C ASP A 2 -23.24 10.27 2.55
N LYS A 3 -23.98 11.19 3.22
CA LYS A 3 -23.66 11.68 4.56
C LYS A 3 -23.63 10.58 5.64
N PHE A 4 -24.43 9.52 5.48
CA PHE A 4 -24.44 8.42 6.44
C PHE A 4 -23.23 7.50 6.25
N VAL A 5 -22.79 7.32 4.99
CA VAL A 5 -21.57 6.60 4.67
C VAL A 5 -20.35 7.35 5.22
N THR A 6 -20.27 8.67 5.01
CA THR A 6 -19.20 9.50 5.58
C THR A 6 -19.16 9.39 7.10
N LYS A 7 -20.29 9.59 7.80
CA LYS A 7 -20.33 9.46 9.26
C LYS A 7 -19.88 8.08 9.75
N ARG A 8 -20.32 7.02 9.08
CA ARG A 8 -19.85 5.65 9.41
C ARG A 8 -18.35 5.50 9.21
N ASN A 9 -17.82 6.04 8.12
CA ASN A 9 -16.40 5.96 7.80
C ASN A 9 -15.56 6.77 8.80
N ASP A 10 -16.02 7.95 9.25
CA ASP A 10 -15.35 8.74 10.28
C ASP A 10 -15.16 7.93 11.57
N LEU A 11 -16.24 7.32 12.07
CA LEU A 11 -16.18 6.49 13.28
C LEU A 11 -15.29 5.25 13.11
N LEU A 12 -15.35 4.62 11.95
CA LEU A 12 -14.52 3.45 11.65
C LEU A 12 -13.03 3.83 11.56
N ALA A 13 -12.72 4.96 10.92
CA ALA A 13 -11.35 5.45 10.81
C ALA A 13 -10.75 5.76 12.18
N GLU A 14 -11.51 6.42 13.08
CA GLU A 14 -11.09 6.65 14.46
C GLU A 14 -10.74 5.34 15.19
N GLN A 15 -11.58 4.31 15.04
CA GLN A 15 -11.31 3.00 15.62
C GLN A 15 -10.04 2.37 15.05
N VAL A 16 -9.87 2.37 13.72
CA VAL A 16 -8.69 1.79 13.06
C VAL A 16 -7.42 2.52 13.48
N ILE A 17 -7.43 3.86 13.53
CA ILE A 17 -6.28 4.67 13.98
C ILE A 17 -5.89 4.33 15.42
N LYS A 18 -6.87 4.22 16.33
CA LYS A 18 -6.62 3.79 17.71
C LYS A 18 -5.95 2.41 17.76
N ASN A 19 -6.39 1.49 16.93
CA ASN A 19 -5.85 0.14 16.85
C ASN A 19 -4.46 0.10 16.20
N LEU A 20 -4.20 0.90 15.16
CA LEU A 20 -2.86 1.08 14.58
C LEU A 20 -1.87 1.59 15.64
N LYS A 21 -2.26 2.61 16.41
CA LYS A 21 -1.43 3.15 17.50
C LYS A 21 -1.09 2.10 18.56
N SER A 22 -2.06 1.25 18.94
CA SER A 22 -1.82 0.14 19.87
C SER A 22 -0.84 -0.91 19.33
N ARG A 23 -0.59 -0.90 18.02
CA ARG A 23 0.35 -1.77 17.29
C ARG A 23 1.65 -1.05 16.91
N GLN A 24 1.93 0.10 17.53
CA GLN A 24 3.08 0.96 17.25
C GLN A 24 3.17 1.41 15.78
N MET A 25 2.02 1.61 15.14
CA MET A 25 1.89 2.19 13.80
C MET A 25 1.17 3.54 13.90
N GLU A 26 1.63 4.51 13.12
CA GLU A 26 1.02 5.83 13.05
C GLU A 26 -0.17 5.81 12.09
N GLY A 27 -1.30 6.41 12.48
CA GLY A 27 -2.52 6.44 11.67
C GLY A 27 -3.06 7.85 11.52
N HIS A 28 -3.49 8.19 10.31
CA HIS A 28 -4.14 9.45 9.95
C HIS A 28 -5.42 9.17 9.16
N TYR A 29 -6.33 10.14 9.14
CA TYR A 29 -7.53 10.07 8.32
C TYR A 29 -7.81 11.40 7.66
N VAL A 30 -8.14 11.36 6.38
CA VAL A 30 -8.47 12.52 5.56
C VAL A 30 -9.71 12.26 4.70
N GLN A 31 -10.41 13.31 4.29
CA GLN A 31 -11.66 13.18 3.55
C GLN A 31 -11.43 12.95 2.06
N THR A 32 -10.38 13.53 1.49
CA THR A 32 -10.14 13.52 0.04
C THR A 32 -8.73 13.04 -0.30
N LYS A 33 -8.56 12.62 -1.54
CA LYS A 33 -7.23 12.27 -2.10
C LYS A 33 -6.30 13.48 -2.20
N GLU A 34 -6.83 14.68 -2.36
CA GLU A 34 -6.05 15.94 -2.36
C GLU A 34 -5.48 16.22 -0.96
N GLU A 35 -6.28 16.03 0.09
CA GLU A 35 -5.82 16.10 1.47
C GLU A 35 -4.78 15.02 1.79
N ALA A 36 -4.96 13.81 1.23
CA ALA A 36 -4.00 12.71 1.39
C ALA A 36 -2.65 13.05 0.74
N LEU A 37 -2.65 13.68 -0.43
CA LEU A 37 -1.44 14.15 -1.08
C LEU A 37 -0.74 15.23 -0.23
N ALA A 38 -1.47 16.22 0.25
CA ALA A 38 -0.92 17.30 1.07
C ALA A 38 -0.27 16.74 2.36
N LEU A 39 -0.98 15.86 3.06
CA LEU A 39 -0.47 15.23 4.28
C LEU A 39 0.74 14.33 4.00
N ALA A 40 0.72 13.56 2.90
CA ALA A 40 1.86 12.71 2.53
C ALA A 40 3.13 13.54 2.29
N LEU A 41 3.01 14.71 1.62
CA LEU A 41 4.13 15.62 1.41
C LEU A 41 4.59 16.31 2.71
N GLU A 42 3.69 16.56 3.66
CA GLU A 42 4.04 17.09 4.99
C GLU A 42 4.83 16.05 5.82
N LEU A 43 4.45 14.77 5.74
CA LEU A 43 5.09 13.67 6.47
C LEU A 43 6.45 13.27 5.90
N ILE A 44 6.76 13.61 4.65
CA ILE A 44 8.01 13.28 3.97
C ILE A 44 8.92 14.51 3.95
N PRO A 45 10.00 14.56 4.73
CA PRO A 45 10.93 15.70 4.72
C PRO A 45 11.56 15.92 3.34
N GLU A 46 11.72 17.17 2.94
CA GLU A 46 12.47 17.51 1.73
C GLU A 46 13.90 16.94 1.76
N GLY A 47 14.41 16.56 0.61
CA GLY A 47 15.73 15.93 0.47
C GLY A 47 15.75 14.43 0.73
N SER A 48 14.65 13.85 1.26
CA SER A 48 14.55 12.41 1.50
C SER A 48 14.73 11.59 0.21
N SER A 49 15.34 10.43 0.35
CA SER A 49 15.35 9.38 -0.68
C SER A 49 14.05 8.56 -0.58
N ILE A 50 13.40 8.35 -1.74
CA ILE A 50 12.05 7.77 -1.77
C ILE A 50 11.96 6.72 -2.87
N SER A 51 11.34 5.60 -2.56
CA SER A 51 10.96 4.60 -3.56
C SER A 51 9.56 4.06 -3.30
N TRP A 52 9.03 3.29 -4.25
CA TRP A 52 7.69 2.69 -4.12
C TRP A 52 7.53 1.37 -4.86
N GLY A 53 6.53 0.61 -4.42
CA GLY A 53 6.00 -0.53 -5.14
C GLY A 53 4.96 -0.13 -6.19
N GLY A 54 4.46 -1.11 -6.95
CA GLY A 54 3.37 -0.88 -7.90
C GLY A 54 2.03 -0.63 -7.20
N SER A 55 1.80 0.56 -6.66
CA SER A 55 0.59 0.92 -5.93
C SER A 55 -0.32 1.86 -6.72
N MET A 56 -1.53 1.40 -7.02
CA MET A 56 -2.54 2.26 -7.66
C MET A 56 -3.05 3.36 -6.72
N SER A 57 -3.03 3.13 -5.41
CA SER A 57 -3.48 4.13 -4.43
C SER A 57 -2.56 5.35 -4.37
N ILE A 58 -1.22 5.16 -4.38
CA ILE A 58 -0.29 6.30 -4.40
C ILE A 58 -0.37 7.07 -5.73
N LYS A 59 -0.62 6.36 -6.85
CA LYS A 59 -0.83 6.99 -8.16
C LYS A 59 -2.14 7.78 -8.20
N ALA A 60 -3.20 7.25 -7.59
CA ALA A 60 -4.51 7.91 -7.58
C ALA A 60 -4.53 9.26 -6.86
N ILE A 61 -3.66 9.45 -5.85
CA ILE A 61 -3.51 10.74 -5.16
C ILE A 61 -2.46 11.66 -5.83
N GLY A 62 -1.79 11.23 -6.91
CA GLY A 62 -0.78 12.01 -7.62
C GLY A 62 0.57 12.14 -6.89
N LEU A 63 0.85 11.25 -5.91
CA LEU A 63 2.05 11.36 -5.09
C LEU A 63 3.35 11.16 -5.88
N PRO A 64 3.51 10.17 -6.80
CA PRO A 64 4.72 10.04 -7.59
C PRO A 64 5.04 11.28 -8.41
N GLU A 65 4.05 11.86 -9.06
CA GLU A 65 4.20 13.06 -9.89
C GLU A 65 4.61 14.30 -9.05
N ALA A 66 4.06 14.42 -7.83
CA ALA A 66 4.42 15.50 -6.91
C ALA A 66 5.86 15.36 -6.41
N LEU A 67 6.30 14.13 -6.10
CA LEU A 67 7.67 13.87 -5.65
C LEU A 67 8.71 14.12 -6.74
N HIS A 68 8.42 13.77 -8.00
CA HIS A 68 9.30 14.10 -9.13
C HIS A 68 9.44 15.60 -9.38
N LYS A 69 8.44 16.41 -8.99
CA LYS A 69 8.48 17.88 -9.12
C LYS A 69 9.09 18.56 -7.88
N GLY A 70 9.15 17.87 -6.77
CA GLY A 70 9.65 18.38 -5.50
C GLY A 70 11.15 18.18 -5.33
N ASN A 71 11.66 18.58 -4.16
CA ASN A 71 13.06 18.43 -3.79
C ASN A 71 13.28 17.07 -3.08
N TYR A 72 13.27 15.96 -3.84
CA TYR A 72 13.42 14.59 -3.33
C TYR A 72 14.39 13.79 -4.19
N LYS A 73 15.02 12.75 -3.60
CA LYS A 73 15.85 11.77 -4.31
C LYS A 73 14.98 10.57 -4.68
N VAL A 74 14.33 10.64 -5.86
CA VAL A 74 13.36 9.63 -6.27
C VAL A 74 14.04 8.44 -6.92
N LEU A 75 13.85 7.25 -6.36
CA LEU A 75 14.29 5.95 -6.89
C LEU A 75 13.09 5.29 -7.59
N ASP A 76 12.81 5.70 -8.83
CA ASP A 76 11.66 5.22 -9.61
C ASP A 76 12.06 4.12 -10.59
N ARG A 77 11.75 2.89 -10.26
CA ARG A 77 11.99 1.71 -11.10
C ARG A 77 11.20 1.69 -12.41
N ASP A 78 10.11 2.46 -12.50
CA ASP A 78 9.27 2.50 -13.70
C ASP A 78 9.94 3.36 -14.81
N LEU A 79 11.00 4.12 -14.46
CA LEU A 79 11.84 4.90 -15.39
C LEU A 79 13.09 4.13 -15.86
N CYS A 80 13.38 2.95 -15.32
CA CYS A 80 14.53 2.14 -15.73
C CYS A 80 14.33 1.57 -17.14
N ALA A 81 15.39 1.63 -17.95
CA ALA A 81 15.35 1.20 -19.35
C ALA A 81 15.47 -0.32 -19.49
N THR A 82 16.20 -0.99 -18.58
CA THR A 82 16.46 -2.43 -18.64
C THR A 82 15.93 -3.20 -17.42
N PRO A 83 15.69 -4.51 -17.54
CA PRO A 83 15.33 -5.36 -16.41
C PRO A 83 16.39 -5.36 -15.30
N GLU A 84 17.68 -5.28 -15.67
CA GLU A 84 18.82 -5.28 -14.75
C GLU A 84 18.85 -3.99 -13.93
N GLU A 85 18.68 -2.83 -14.56
CA GLU A 85 18.54 -1.53 -13.87
C GLU A 85 17.35 -1.54 -12.93
N LYS A 86 16.24 -2.11 -13.36
CA LYS A 86 15.04 -2.24 -12.54
C LYS A 86 15.25 -3.11 -11.30
N ALA A 87 15.98 -4.22 -11.46
CA ALA A 87 16.32 -5.10 -10.34
C ALA A 87 17.23 -4.38 -9.34
N GLU A 88 18.26 -3.68 -9.83
CA GLU A 88 19.17 -2.90 -9.00
C GLU A 88 18.43 -1.77 -8.24
N MET A 89 17.56 -1.04 -8.94
CA MET A 89 16.74 0.01 -8.32
C MET A 89 15.84 -0.55 -7.20
N MET A 90 15.30 -1.76 -7.38
CA MET A 90 14.51 -2.43 -6.35
C MET A 90 15.36 -2.83 -5.13
N HIS A 91 16.65 -3.17 -5.31
CA HIS A 91 17.58 -3.41 -4.21
C HIS A 91 17.93 -2.10 -3.49
N GLN A 92 18.22 -1.04 -4.24
CA GLN A 92 18.51 0.28 -3.68
C GLN A 92 17.32 0.83 -2.85
N ALA A 93 16.09 0.49 -3.24
CA ALA A 93 14.88 0.88 -2.51
C ALA A 93 14.85 0.42 -1.04
N PHE A 94 15.63 -0.61 -0.66
CA PHE A 94 15.75 -1.04 0.74
C PHE A 94 16.52 -0.07 1.63
N ASN A 95 17.31 0.83 1.04
CA ASN A 95 18.14 1.80 1.75
C ASN A 95 17.60 3.24 1.63
N CYS A 96 16.39 3.44 1.11
CA CYS A 96 15.79 4.77 1.04
C CYS A 96 15.18 5.18 2.40
N ASP A 97 14.99 6.50 2.58
CA ASP A 97 14.40 7.04 3.82
C ASP A 97 12.90 6.69 3.92
N TYR A 98 12.19 6.73 2.78
CA TYR A 98 10.75 6.46 2.71
C TYR A 98 10.41 5.45 1.62
N PHE A 99 9.65 4.42 1.99
CA PHE A 99 9.03 3.50 1.03
C PHE A 99 7.52 3.73 0.98
N LEU A 100 7.02 4.06 -0.21
CA LEU A 100 5.60 4.34 -0.39
C LEU A 100 4.87 3.09 -0.87
N ALA A 101 3.75 2.81 -0.23
CA ALA A 101 2.96 1.63 -0.53
C ALA A 101 1.45 1.87 -0.32
N SER A 102 0.71 0.81 -0.41
CA SER A 102 -0.62 0.60 0.14
C SER A 102 -0.69 -0.83 0.66
N CYS A 103 -1.73 -1.17 1.38
CA CYS A 103 -2.07 -2.56 1.65
C CYS A 103 -3.13 -3.07 0.68
N ASN A 104 -3.25 -4.40 0.55
CA ASN A 104 -4.36 -5.03 -0.17
C ASN A 104 -5.63 -5.09 0.69
N ALA A 105 -5.46 -5.11 2.02
CA ALA A 105 -6.54 -4.96 3.00
C ALA A 105 -5.97 -4.54 4.34
N ILE A 106 -6.83 -3.94 5.17
CA ILE A 106 -6.58 -3.65 6.58
C ILE A 106 -7.81 -4.07 7.38
N SER A 107 -7.60 -4.73 8.52
CA SER A 107 -8.69 -5.07 9.42
C SER A 107 -9.06 -3.91 10.35
N GLU A 108 -10.28 -3.93 10.88
CA GLU A 108 -10.75 -2.93 11.86
C GLU A 108 -9.87 -2.86 13.11
N ASP A 109 -9.20 -3.96 13.46
CA ASP A 109 -8.22 -4.00 14.56
C ASP A 109 -6.79 -3.63 14.14
N GLY A 110 -6.59 -3.13 12.90
CA GLY A 110 -5.33 -2.54 12.45
C GLY A 110 -4.26 -3.52 11.92
N ILE A 111 -4.66 -4.72 11.52
CA ILE A 111 -3.75 -5.68 10.85
C ILE A 111 -3.72 -5.40 9.35
N LEU A 112 -2.52 -5.24 8.80
CA LEU A 112 -2.29 -4.98 7.37
C LEU A 112 -2.00 -6.30 6.63
N VAL A 113 -2.61 -6.49 5.47
CA VAL A 113 -2.35 -7.65 4.60
C VAL A 113 -1.89 -7.22 3.22
N ASN A 114 -0.75 -7.77 2.79
CA ASN A 114 -0.15 -7.53 1.49
C ASN A 114 0.16 -8.86 0.78
N ILE A 115 -0.31 -9.02 -0.46
CA ILE A 115 0.06 -10.12 -1.35
C ILE A 115 0.99 -9.57 -2.43
N ASP A 116 2.08 -10.29 -2.73
CA ASP A 116 3.11 -9.85 -3.67
C ASP A 116 3.59 -11.00 -4.57
N GLY A 117 4.01 -10.65 -5.78
CA GLY A 117 4.60 -11.59 -6.74
C GLY A 117 6.10 -11.74 -6.56
N SER A 118 6.84 -10.64 -6.65
CA SER A 118 8.31 -10.63 -6.61
C SER A 118 8.89 -10.46 -5.20
N ALA A 119 8.05 -10.32 -4.19
CA ALA A 119 8.41 -10.09 -2.79
C ALA A 119 9.10 -8.73 -2.49
N ASN A 120 9.45 -7.94 -3.48
CA ASN A 120 10.18 -6.68 -3.28
C ASN A 120 9.43 -5.69 -2.39
N ARG A 121 8.11 -5.53 -2.58
CA ARG A 121 7.28 -4.64 -1.77
C ARG A 121 7.11 -5.17 -0.34
N VAL A 122 6.78 -6.44 -0.17
CA VAL A 122 6.58 -7.03 1.17
C VAL A 122 7.89 -7.08 1.95
N ALA A 123 9.03 -7.28 1.30
CA ALA A 123 10.34 -7.21 1.93
C ALA A 123 10.67 -5.78 2.39
N ALA A 124 10.41 -4.75 1.56
CA ALA A 124 10.58 -3.35 1.95
C ALA A 124 9.67 -2.95 3.12
N ILE A 125 8.41 -3.44 3.14
CA ILE A 125 7.49 -3.22 4.26
C ILE A 125 7.98 -3.92 5.53
N SER A 126 8.45 -5.18 5.43
CA SER A 126 8.88 -5.98 6.58
C SER A 126 10.19 -5.47 7.16
N TYR A 127 11.18 -5.23 6.30
CA TYR A 127 12.53 -4.82 6.67
C TYR A 127 13.17 -4.07 5.50
N GLY A 128 13.71 -2.92 5.73
CA GLY A 128 14.30 -2.07 4.69
C GLY A 128 14.20 -0.61 5.11
N PRO A 129 13.51 0.25 4.36
CA PRO A 129 13.45 1.68 4.63
C PRO A 129 13.06 2.04 6.07
N GLU A 130 13.62 3.15 6.55
CA GLU A 130 13.34 3.63 7.92
C GLU A 130 11.87 4.00 8.11
N ASN A 131 11.21 4.45 7.03
CA ASN A 131 9.79 4.79 7.04
C ASN A 131 9.04 4.09 5.92
N VAL A 132 7.84 3.60 6.24
CA VAL A 132 6.88 3.07 5.27
C VAL A 132 5.61 3.90 5.35
N LEU A 133 5.28 4.64 4.28
CA LEU A 133 4.06 5.41 4.18
C LEU A 133 3.04 4.69 3.29
N MET A 134 1.87 4.39 3.86
CA MET A 134 0.80 3.68 3.17
C MET A 134 -0.42 4.56 2.96
N ILE A 135 -0.87 4.66 1.71
CA ILE A 135 -2.12 5.34 1.33
C ILE A 135 -3.20 4.29 1.15
N VAL A 136 -4.26 4.36 1.96
CA VAL A 136 -5.27 3.32 2.06
C VAL A 136 -6.68 3.91 1.95
N GLY A 137 -7.40 3.58 0.88
CA GLY A 137 -8.81 3.95 0.75
C GLY A 137 -9.71 3.16 1.71
N MET A 138 -10.82 3.76 2.16
CA MET A 138 -11.80 3.13 3.05
C MET A 138 -12.38 1.83 2.48
N ASN A 139 -12.35 1.63 1.15
CA ASN A 139 -12.74 0.40 0.47
C ASN A 139 -11.90 -0.83 0.85
N LYS A 140 -10.77 -0.66 1.56
CA LYS A 140 -9.86 -1.75 1.94
C LYS A 140 -10.01 -2.19 3.39
N ILE A 141 -10.85 -1.51 4.16
CA ILE A 141 -11.10 -1.87 5.56
C ILE A 141 -12.11 -3.00 5.63
N VAL A 142 -11.77 -4.04 6.37
CA VAL A 142 -12.61 -5.22 6.63
C VAL A 142 -12.58 -5.58 8.11
N ARG A 143 -13.48 -6.46 8.54
CA ARG A 143 -13.74 -6.73 9.96
C ARG A 143 -12.55 -7.38 10.67
N SER A 144 -11.96 -8.43 10.10
CA SER A 144 -10.94 -9.27 10.77
C SER A 144 -9.70 -9.47 9.91
N ALA A 145 -8.64 -10.03 10.47
CA ALA A 145 -7.43 -10.41 9.75
C ALA A 145 -7.70 -11.49 8.70
N GLU A 146 -8.62 -12.43 9.00
CA GLU A 146 -9.07 -13.46 8.08
C GLU A 146 -9.80 -12.84 6.89
N ASP A 147 -10.69 -11.88 7.13
CA ASP A 147 -11.37 -11.13 6.07
C ASP A 147 -10.37 -10.29 5.25
N ALA A 148 -9.34 -9.74 5.89
CA ALA A 148 -8.29 -9.01 5.21
C ALA A 148 -7.48 -9.92 4.26
N TYR A 149 -7.15 -11.12 4.68
CA TYR A 149 -6.52 -12.11 3.80
C TYR A 149 -7.47 -12.54 2.67
N ALA A 150 -8.74 -12.81 3.00
CA ALA A 150 -9.75 -13.18 2.00
C ALA A 150 -9.95 -12.07 0.95
N ARG A 151 -10.07 -10.79 1.39
CA ARG A 151 -10.15 -9.64 0.48
C ARG A 151 -8.91 -9.52 -0.39
N ALA A 152 -7.72 -9.61 0.20
CA ALA A 152 -6.47 -9.52 -0.54
C ALA A 152 -6.37 -10.60 -1.63
N LYS A 153 -6.78 -11.84 -1.31
CA LYS A 153 -6.69 -12.99 -2.21
C LYS A 153 -7.82 -13.05 -3.24
N TYR A 154 -9.04 -12.77 -2.84
CA TYR A 154 -10.22 -13.04 -3.68
C TYR A 154 -10.79 -11.78 -4.36
N VAL A 155 -10.39 -10.59 -3.90
CA VAL A 155 -10.81 -9.31 -4.50
C VAL A 155 -9.60 -8.58 -5.11
N ALA A 156 -8.65 -8.17 -4.31
CA ALA A 156 -7.53 -7.34 -4.78
C ALA A 156 -6.63 -8.06 -5.80
N ALA A 157 -6.28 -9.32 -5.54
CA ALA A 157 -5.39 -10.05 -6.45
C ALA A 157 -6.00 -10.32 -7.84
N PRO A 158 -7.27 -10.77 -8.00
CA PRO A 158 -7.90 -10.90 -9.31
C PRO A 158 -8.02 -9.57 -10.06
N ILE A 159 -8.33 -8.47 -9.38
CA ILE A 159 -8.40 -7.14 -10.00
C ILE A 159 -6.99 -6.73 -10.46
N ASN A 160 -5.98 -6.87 -9.61
CA ASN A 160 -4.60 -6.60 -10.00
C ASN A 160 -4.12 -7.51 -11.12
N GLY A 161 -4.63 -8.74 -11.18
CA GLY A 161 -4.35 -9.72 -12.23
C GLY A 161 -4.71 -9.23 -13.63
N GLN A 162 -5.73 -8.35 -13.76
CA GLN A 162 -6.13 -7.77 -15.05
C GLN A 162 -5.04 -6.92 -15.72
N ARG A 163 -4.00 -6.53 -14.99
CA ARG A 163 -2.85 -5.78 -15.49
C ARG A 163 -1.78 -6.66 -16.14
N PHE A 164 -1.95 -7.99 -16.05
CA PHE A 164 -0.94 -8.96 -16.48
C PHE A 164 -1.57 -10.02 -17.39
N GLU A 165 -0.87 -10.33 -18.48
CA GLU A 165 -1.31 -11.36 -19.40
C GLU A 165 -0.96 -12.77 -18.90
N GLY A 166 -1.83 -13.72 -19.21
CA GLY A 166 -1.57 -15.16 -19.01
C GLY A 166 -1.90 -15.66 -17.59
N LEU A 167 -2.46 -14.83 -16.72
CA LEU A 167 -2.94 -15.27 -15.42
C LEU A 167 -4.33 -15.91 -15.52
N PRO A 168 -4.62 -17.02 -14.77
CA PRO A 168 -5.95 -17.62 -14.74
C PRO A 168 -7.03 -16.59 -14.31
N CYS A 169 -6.78 -15.80 -13.27
CA CYS A 169 -7.71 -14.78 -12.78
C CYS A 169 -7.93 -13.62 -13.78
N ALA A 170 -6.97 -13.32 -14.66
CA ALA A 170 -7.17 -12.35 -15.73
C ALA A 170 -8.20 -12.82 -16.75
N LYS A 171 -8.37 -14.15 -16.92
CA LYS A 171 -9.36 -14.74 -17.84
C LYS A 171 -10.73 -14.92 -17.20
N THR A 172 -10.77 -15.27 -15.91
CA THR A 172 -12.01 -15.67 -15.24
C THR A 172 -12.60 -14.61 -14.31
N GLY A 173 -11.81 -13.57 -13.95
CA GLY A 173 -12.19 -12.56 -12.95
C GLY A 173 -12.11 -13.05 -11.49
N VAL A 174 -11.86 -14.36 -11.26
CA VAL A 174 -11.86 -14.95 -9.93
C VAL A 174 -10.56 -15.68 -9.61
N CYS A 175 -10.19 -15.74 -8.33
CA CYS A 175 -9.02 -16.47 -7.87
C CYS A 175 -9.27 -17.99 -7.88
N SER A 176 -8.47 -18.73 -8.66
CA SER A 176 -8.49 -20.19 -8.72
C SER A 176 -7.42 -20.84 -7.82
N ASN A 177 -6.77 -20.10 -6.94
CA ASN A 177 -5.64 -20.56 -6.14
C ASN A 177 -4.53 -21.21 -7.00
N CYS A 178 -4.21 -20.58 -8.11
CA CYS A 178 -3.34 -21.14 -9.15
C CYS A 178 -1.89 -21.30 -8.69
N LYS A 179 -1.17 -22.21 -9.37
CA LYS A 179 0.28 -22.39 -9.27
C LYS A 179 0.96 -21.96 -10.58
N SER A 180 0.46 -20.90 -11.20
CA SER A 180 1.03 -20.37 -12.45
C SER A 180 2.46 -19.89 -12.23
N PRO A 181 3.41 -20.20 -13.16
CA PRO A 181 4.75 -19.63 -13.11
C PRO A 181 4.78 -18.10 -13.21
N LYS A 182 3.69 -17.49 -13.72
CA LYS A 182 3.50 -16.04 -13.80
C LYS A 182 2.73 -15.47 -12.60
N SER A 183 2.53 -16.27 -11.53
CA SER A 183 1.74 -15.85 -10.36
C SER A 183 2.25 -14.53 -9.78
N ILE A 184 1.30 -13.64 -9.47
CA ILE A 184 1.53 -12.38 -8.74
C ILE A 184 1.17 -12.51 -7.25
N CYS A 185 0.93 -13.75 -6.78
CA CYS A 185 0.50 -14.06 -5.41
C CYS A 185 1.48 -15.07 -4.76
N CYS A 186 2.79 -14.78 -4.83
CA CYS A 186 3.82 -15.71 -4.35
C CYS A 186 4.09 -15.55 -2.86
N GLN A 187 3.90 -14.34 -2.32
CA GLN A 187 4.18 -14.00 -0.93
C GLN A 187 2.96 -13.33 -0.30
N THR A 188 2.70 -13.65 0.96
CA THR A 188 1.70 -12.96 1.77
C THR A 188 2.35 -12.48 3.05
N LEU A 189 2.29 -11.17 3.27
CA LEU A 189 2.71 -10.51 4.50
C LEU A 189 1.49 -10.12 5.31
N ILE A 190 1.45 -10.55 6.57
CA ILE A 190 0.48 -10.09 7.57
C ILE A 190 1.25 -9.31 8.62
N THR A 191 1.09 -7.99 8.59
CA THR A 191 1.74 -7.10 9.54
C THR A 191 0.82 -6.88 10.73
N ARG A 192 1.12 -7.57 11.84
CA ARG A 192 0.34 -7.52 13.07
C ARG A 192 0.77 -6.38 14.00
N PHE A 193 2.04 -6.01 13.98
CA PHE A 193 2.65 -5.08 14.91
C PHE A 193 3.94 -4.51 14.31
N SER A 194 4.28 -3.26 14.58
CA SER A 194 5.57 -2.67 14.20
C SER A 194 6.53 -2.72 15.40
N HIS A 195 7.68 -3.41 15.25
CA HIS A 195 8.68 -3.44 16.33
C HIS A 195 9.33 -2.07 16.55
N VAL A 196 9.52 -1.32 15.46
CA VAL A 196 10.00 0.07 15.51
C VAL A 196 8.78 0.98 15.57
N PRO A 197 8.60 1.77 16.64
CA PRO A 197 7.47 2.69 16.76
C PRO A 197 7.41 3.66 15.58
N ASP A 198 6.20 3.88 15.07
CA ASP A 198 5.85 4.84 14.02
C ASP A 198 6.62 4.68 12.69
N ARG A 199 7.37 3.56 12.52
CA ARG A 199 7.99 3.23 11.22
C ARG A 199 6.96 3.10 10.12
N ILE A 200 5.81 2.49 10.42
CA ILE A 200 4.70 2.32 9.47
C ILE A 200 3.66 3.41 9.75
N LYS A 201 3.43 4.26 8.75
CA LYS A 201 2.46 5.34 8.77
C LYS A 201 1.36 5.03 7.76
N VAL A 202 0.10 5.15 8.19
CA VAL A 202 -1.07 4.83 7.36
C VAL A 202 -1.97 6.06 7.25
N ILE A 203 -2.18 6.55 6.04
CA ILE A 203 -3.18 7.57 5.73
C ILE A 203 -4.42 6.87 5.18
N LEU A 204 -5.48 6.83 5.99
CA LEU A 204 -6.81 6.40 5.58
C LEU A 204 -7.48 7.54 4.81
N VAL A 205 -8.07 7.23 3.67
CA VAL A 205 -8.72 8.23 2.82
C VAL A 205 -10.19 7.87 2.63
N ASN A 206 -11.09 8.82 2.87
CA ASN A 206 -12.54 8.61 2.75
C ASN A 206 -13.01 8.49 1.29
N GLU A 207 -12.23 7.81 0.49
CA GLU A 207 -12.51 7.49 -0.91
C GLU A 207 -12.12 6.04 -1.22
N GLU A 208 -12.59 5.53 -2.35
CA GLU A 208 -12.11 4.27 -2.91
C GLU A 208 -10.80 4.49 -3.65
N LEU A 209 -9.71 3.89 -3.18
CA LEU A 209 -8.38 4.03 -3.77
C LEU A 209 -7.75 2.67 -4.07
N GLY A 210 -7.46 2.46 -5.34
CA GLY A 210 -6.87 1.20 -5.82
C GLY A 210 -7.75 -0.02 -5.49
N PHE A 211 -7.16 -1.19 -5.31
CA PHE A 211 -7.88 -2.46 -5.13
C PHE A 211 -7.17 -3.39 -4.15
#